data_df90cd844e4b3f13ac1361795f5dca72
#
_entry.id   df90cd844e4b3f13ac1361795f5dca72
#
_cell.length_a   1.000
_cell.length_b   1.000
_cell.length_c   1.000
_cell.angle_alpha   90.00
_cell.angle_beta   90.00
_cell.angle_gamma   90.00
#
_symmetry.space_group_name_H-M   'P 1'
#
loop_
_entity.id
_entity.type
_entity.pdbx_description
1 polymer ?
#
loop_
_entity_poly.entity_id
_entity_poly.type
_entity_poly.pdbx_seq_one_letter_code
_entity_poly.pdbx_strand_id
1 'polypeptide(L)'
;MTLQGFSELSFDRIIQAAEDSLGVPFSGYIFQLPSYVNRVYELQTEDEVRYIIKFYRPGRWSREALEEEHTFLHDCEEMEIPVISPLKLTNGKTLAETSSIYFAVFPKRSGRAADSESDEMFQRLGSLLGRIHTAGAKRKANKRIQCHPTHSTARFVRHLLDGGFVAPASADAFKEVTGEILRRITPLFDQAEMIRIHGDCHRGNILERKGEGLHIIDFDDM
;
A
#
# COMPACT_ATOMS: atom_id res chain seq x y z
N MET A 1 14.06 -2.41 -16.15
CA MET A 1 14.19 -1.26 -15.20
C MET A 1 15.00 -1.74 -14.03
N THR A 2 16.24 -1.33 -13.90
CA THR A 2 17.06 -1.55 -12.71
C THR A 2 16.34 -0.85 -11.55
N LEU A 3 16.06 -1.58 -10.49
CA LEU A 3 15.44 -1.09 -9.26
C LEU A 3 16.46 -0.21 -8.50
N GLN A 4 16.82 0.92 -9.11
CA GLN A 4 17.60 1.96 -8.45
C GLN A 4 16.82 2.41 -7.21
N GLY A 5 17.34 2.15 -6.04
CA GLY A 5 16.75 2.58 -4.78
C GLY A 5 16.82 1.57 -3.64
N PHE A 6 17.09 0.29 -3.90
CA PHE A 6 17.23 -0.75 -2.88
C PHE A 6 18.63 -1.39 -2.84
N SER A 7 19.60 -0.83 -3.53
CA SER A 7 20.98 -1.36 -3.61
C SER A 7 21.68 -1.45 -2.26
N GLU A 8 21.27 -0.61 -1.32
CA GLU A 8 21.82 -0.56 0.04
C GLU A 8 21.19 -1.59 1.02
N LEU A 9 20.15 -2.33 0.59
CA LEU A 9 19.49 -3.34 1.42
C LEU A 9 20.18 -4.70 1.27
N SER A 10 21.24 -4.95 2.05
CA SER A 10 21.75 -6.30 2.27
C SER A 10 20.87 -7.03 3.30
N PHE A 11 20.92 -8.37 3.32
CA PHE A 11 20.18 -9.17 4.30
C PHE A 11 20.59 -8.85 5.74
N ASP A 12 21.88 -8.64 6.00
CA ASP A 12 22.37 -8.24 7.33
C ASP A 12 21.76 -6.89 7.75
N ARG A 13 21.67 -5.93 6.83
CA ARG A 13 21.07 -4.62 7.12
C ARG A 13 19.58 -4.71 7.38
N ILE A 14 18.88 -5.60 6.69
CA ILE A 14 17.44 -5.83 6.90
C ILE A 14 17.21 -6.42 8.30
N ILE A 15 17.98 -7.41 8.68
CA ILE A 15 17.91 -8.04 10.02
C ILE A 15 18.24 -7.01 11.10
N GLN A 16 19.36 -6.28 10.96
CA GLN A 16 19.75 -5.25 11.91
C GLN A 16 18.67 -4.16 12.07
N ALA A 17 18.08 -3.70 10.96
CA ALA A 17 16.99 -2.71 11.01
C ALA A 17 15.75 -3.23 11.76
N ALA A 18 15.43 -4.51 11.63
CA ALA A 18 14.34 -5.15 12.36
C ALA A 18 14.66 -5.28 13.86
N GLU A 19 15.87 -5.72 14.21
CA GLU A 19 16.36 -5.83 15.59
C GLU A 19 16.34 -4.48 16.32
N ASP A 20 16.92 -3.46 15.70
CA ASP A 20 16.95 -2.10 16.27
C ASP A 20 15.54 -1.54 16.48
N SER A 21 14.61 -1.89 15.58
CA SER A 21 13.26 -1.36 15.61
C SER A 21 12.34 -2.07 16.60
N LEU A 22 12.52 -3.38 16.80
CA LEU A 22 11.68 -4.19 17.68
C LEU A 22 12.33 -4.47 19.04
N GLY A 23 13.66 -4.35 19.14
CA GLY A 23 14.40 -4.65 20.37
C GLY A 23 14.46 -6.15 20.68
N VAL A 24 14.34 -7.02 19.67
CA VAL A 24 14.37 -8.48 19.79
C VAL A 24 15.35 -9.08 18.79
N PRO A 25 16.08 -10.14 19.14
CA PRO A 25 17.02 -10.81 18.24
C PRO A 25 16.29 -11.64 17.18
N PHE A 26 16.83 -11.67 15.96
CA PHE A 26 16.33 -12.47 14.86
C PHE A 26 17.24 -13.68 14.58
N SER A 27 16.63 -14.80 14.18
CA SER A 27 17.31 -16.10 13.96
C SER A 27 18.19 -16.14 12.71
N GLY A 28 18.21 -15.09 11.90
CA GLY A 28 18.82 -15.08 10.57
C GLY A 28 17.91 -15.63 9.46
N TYR A 29 16.72 -16.15 9.79
CA TYR A 29 15.74 -16.51 8.77
C TYR A 29 15.22 -15.24 8.07
N ILE A 30 15.41 -15.19 6.75
CA ILE A 30 14.91 -14.14 5.88
C ILE A 30 14.39 -14.74 4.59
N PHE A 31 13.15 -14.41 4.23
CA PHE A 31 12.53 -14.85 3.00
C PHE A 31 11.89 -13.67 2.27
N GLN A 32 12.32 -13.40 1.04
CA GLN A 32 11.76 -12.33 0.25
C GLN A 32 10.40 -12.73 -0.32
N LEU A 33 9.39 -11.92 -0.02
CA LEU A 33 8.05 -12.07 -0.58
C LEU A 33 7.92 -11.36 -1.93
N PRO A 34 7.09 -11.88 -2.85
CA PRO A 34 6.80 -11.20 -4.10
C PRO A 34 6.23 -9.80 -3.85
N SER A 35 6.85 -8.79 -4.42
CA SER A 35 6.36 -7.42 -4.42
C SER A 35 6.89 -6.68 -5.64
N TYR A 36 6.02 -5.99 -6.36
CA TYR A 36 6.39 -5.30 -7.59
C TYR A 36 7.07 -3.95 -7.33
N VAL A 37 6.57 -3.20 -6.36
CA VAL A 37 7.00 -1.82 -6.09
C VAL A 37 7.98 -1.75 -4.93
N ASN A 38 7.63 -2.37 -3.81
CA ASN A 38 8.37 -2.34 -2.56
C ASN A 38 9.34 -3.52 -2.45
N ARG A 39 10.03 -3.62 -1.32
CA ARG A 39 10.74 -4.85 -0.92
C ARG A 39 10.13 -5.35 0.36
N VAL A 40 9.65 -6.57 0.32
CA VAL A 40 8.94 -7.18 1.45
C VAL A 40 9.64 -8.47 1.84
N TYR A 41 9.93 -8.63 3.12
CA TYR A 41 10.59 -9.82 3.64
C TYR A 41 9.82 -10.37 4.83
N GLU A 42 9.79 -11.69 4.92
CA GLU A 42 9.40 -12.40 6.13
C GLU A 42 10.66 -12.70 6.93
N LEU A 43 10.64 -12.33 8.20
CA LEU A 43 11.71 -12.56 9.17
C LEU A 43 11.18 -13.39 10.33
N GLN A 44 12.09 -14.11 11.02
CA GLN A 44 11.75 -14.90 12.20
C GLN A 44 12.72 -14.57 13.34
N THR A 45 12.18 -14.36 14.53
CA THR A 45 12.98 -14.18 15.75
C THR A 45 13.55 -15.49 16.23
N GLU A 46 14.46 -15.46 17.21
CA GLU A 46 14.97 -16.67 17.89
C GLU A 46 13.85 -17.46 18.59
N ASP A 47 12.80 -16.76 19.07
CA ASP A 47 11.60 -17.36 19.68
C ASP A 47 10.55 -17.81 18.65
N GLU A 48 10.94 -17.99 17.39
CA GLU A 48 10.09 -18.45 16.27
C GLU A 48 8.91 -17.55 15.93
N VAL A 49 8.84 -16.32 16.45
CA VAL A 49 7.81 -15.35 16.07
C VAL A 49 8.15 -14.77 14.69
N ARG A 50 7.14 -14.66 13.82
CA ARG A 50 7.34 -14.19 12.45
C ARG A 50 6.78 -12.80 12.24
N TYR A 51 7.54 -12.00 11.48
CA TYR A 51 7.22 -10.63 11.11
C TYR A 51 7.36 -10.42 9.62
N ILE A 52 6.63 -9.43 9.10
CA ILE A 52 6.81 -8.91 7.75
C ILE A 52 7.45 -7.53 7.86
N ILE A 53 8.57 -7.32 7.20
CA ILE A 53 9.18 -6.00 7.05
C ILE A 53 9.00 -5.51 5.62
N LYS A 54 8.37 -4.33 5.47
CA LYS A 54 8.09 -3.70 4.18
C LYS A 54 8.95 -2.46 4.05
N PHE A 55 9.88 -2.48 3.09
CA PHE A 55 10.68 -1.32 2.70
C PHE A 55 9.97 -0.61 1.55
N TYR A 56 9.62 0.63 1.76
CA TYR A 56 8.92 1.44 0.77
C TYR A 56 9.89 1.93 -0.31
N ARG A 57 9.43 1.95 -1.55
CA ARG A 57 10.25 2.40 -2.68
C ARG A 57 10.68 3.84 -2.48
N PRO A 58 12.01 4.14 -2.48
CA PRO A 58 12.52 5.49 -2.35
C PRO A 58 11.93 6.43 -3.39
N GLY A 59 11.53 7.63 -2.94
CA GLY A 59 10.99 8.67 -3.82
C GLY A 59 9.53 8.47 -4.29
N ARG A 60 8.87 7.35 -3.92
CA ARG A 60 7.45 7.15 -4.25
C ARG A 60 6.54 7.98 -3.33
N TRP A 61 6.77 7.89 -2.04
CA TRP A 61 5.98 8.56 -1.01
C TRP A 61 6.87 9.38 -0.08
N SER A 62 6.35 10.51 0.41
CA SER A 62 6.98 11.23 1.51
C SER A 62 6.75 10.50 2.84
N ARG A 63 7.52 10.84 3.87
CA ARG A 63 7.31 10.34 5.23
C ARG A 63 5.86 10.56 5.69
N GLU A 64 5.35 11.77 5.50
CA GLU A 64 4.01 12.15 5.91
C GLU A 64 2.93 11.35 5.18
N ALA A 65 3.14 11.03 3.89
CA ALA A 65 2.22 10.19 3.15
C ALA A 65 2.19 8.75 3.68
N LEU A 66 3.33 8.19 4.09
CA LEU A 66 3.40 6.88 4.73
C LEU A 66 2.77 6.90 6.13
N GLU A 67 2.95 7.96 6.89
CA GLU A 67 2.29 8.14 8.20
C GLU A 67 0.77 8.27 8.05
N GLU A 68 0.26 8.86 6.95
CA GLU A 68 -1.18 8.88 6.63
C GLU A 68 -1.73 7.47 6.31
N GLU A 69 -0.95 6.59 5.62
CA GLU A 69 -1.30 5.17 5.43
C GLU A 69 -1.45 4.46 6.78
N HIS A 70 -0.44 4.59 7.65
CA HIS A 70 -0.46 3.96 8.97
C HIS A 70 -1.61 4.48 9.84
N THR A 71 -1.92 5.77 9.75
CA THR A 71 -3.07 6.36 10.45
C THR A 71 -4.39 5.78 9.94
N PHE A 72 -4.51 5.54 8.63
CA PHE A 72 -5.71 4.93 8.08
C PHE A 72 -5.91 3.48 8.53
N LEU A 73 -4.82 2.69 8.53
CA LEU A 73 -4.84 1.34 9.06
C LEU A 73 -5.27 1.32 10.54
N HIS A 74 -4.76 2.26 11.33
CA HIS A 74 -5.15 2.39 12.74
C HIS A 74 -6.62 2.79 12.90
N ASP A 75 -7.13 3.75 12.12
CA ASP A 75 -8.54 4.10 12.11
C ASP A 75 -9.44 2.90 11.75
N CYS A 76 -8.96 1.99 10.88
CA CYS A 76 -9.64 0.73 10.56
C CYS A 76 -9.63 -0.23 11.76
N GLU A 77 -8.49 -0.41 12.43
CA GLU A 77 -8.40 -1.25 13.63
C GLU A 77 -9.31 -0.77 14.76
N GLU A 78 -9.35 0.54 15.02
CA GLU A 78 -10.25 1.12 16.03
C GLU A 78 -11.73 0.81 15.75
N MET A 79 -12.08 0.56 14.49
CA MET A 79 -13.42 0.14 14.07
C MET A 79 -13.57 -1.37 13.94
N GLU A 80 -12.61 -2.13 14.45
CA GLU A 80 -12.59 -3.60 14.37
C GLU A 80 -12.70 -4.13 12.93
N ILE A 81 -12.15 -3.36 11.97
CA ILE A 81 -12.06 -3.79 10.57
C ILE A 81 -10.83 -4.69 10.44
N PRO A 82 -10.98 -5.89 9.84
CA PRO A 82 -9.89 -6.86 9.74
C PRO A 82 -8.83 -6.42 8.70
N VAL A 83 -7.91 -5.58 9.13
CA VAL A 83 -6.69 -5.15 8.44
C VAL A 83 -5.47 -5.62 9.20
N ILE A 84 -4.28 -5.46 8.62
CA ILE A 84 -3.01 -5.75 9.31
C ILE A 84 -2.24 -4.43 9.40
N SER A 85 -2.22 -3.84 10.58
CA SER A 85 -1.53 -2.59 10.84
C SER A 85 -0.06 -2.79 11.19
N PRO A 86 0.79 -1.78 10.91
CA PRO A 86 2.18 -1.82 11.30
C PRO A 86 2.33 -1.76 12.83
N LEU A 87 3.33 -2.46 13.33
CA LEU A 87 3.65 -2.49 14.75
C LEU A 87 4.21 -1.15 15.23
N LYS A 88 3.92 -0.82 16.47
CA LYS A 88 4.60 0.26 17.16
C LYS A 88 6.01 -0.18 17.52
N LEU A 89 7.00 0.54 17.01
CA LEU A 89 8.42 0.27 17.21
C LEU A 89 8.91 0.79 18.58
N THR A 90 10.15 0.43 18.95
CA THR A 90 10.78 0.85 20.23
C THR A 90 10.79 2.36 20.43
N ASN A 91 10.89 3.14 19.36
CA ASN A 91 10.83 4.61 19.37
C ASN A 91 9.39 5.19 19.47
N GLY A 92 8.38 4.34 19.60
CA GLY A 92 6.98 4.71 19.70
C GLY A 92 6.30 5.05 18.37
N LYS A 93 7.00 4.98 17.22
CA LYS A 93 6.47 5.20 15.87
C LYS A 93 6.15 3.88 15.18
N THR A 94 5.44 3.94 14.07
CA THR A 94 5.17 2.78 13.20
C THR A 94 6.03 2.78 11.93
N LEU A 95 6.74 3.87 11.67
CA LEU A 95 7.62 4.08 10.53
C LEU A 95 9.06 4.31 11.01
N ALA A 96 10.01 3.60 10.42
CA ALA A 96 11.43 3.78 10.64
C ALA A 96 12.16 3.99 9.31
N GLU A 97 13.48 4.23 9.40
CA GLU A 97 14.33 4.50 8.25
C GLU A 97 15.68 3.83 8.43
N THR A 98 16.18 3.19 7.38
CA THR A 98 17.57 2.72 7.27
C THR A 98 18.09 3.02 5.87
N SER A 99 19.33 3.51 5.76
CA SER A 99 19.94 3.88 4.47
C SER A 99 19.05 4.79 3.59
N SER A 100 18.37 5.76 4.20
CA SER A 100 17.41 6.66 3.52
C SER A 100 16.21 5.93 2.88
N ILE A 101 15.90 4.72 3.35
CA ILE A 101 14.75 3.93 2.91
C ILE A 101 13.80 3.77 4.10
N TYR A 102 12.57 4.24 3.93
CA TYR A 102 11.52 4.05 4.93
C TYR A 102 11.07 2.60 4.97
N PHE A 103 10.76 2.12 6.17
CA PHE A 103 10.19 0.79 6.35
C PHE A 103 9.22 0.73 7.53
N ALA A 104 8.36 -0.27 7.51
CA ALA A 104 7.46 -0.62 8.58
C ALA A 104 7.52 -2.12 8.85
N VAL A 105 7.20 -2.51 10.08
CA VAL A 105 7.14 -3.91 10.49
C VAL A 105 5.70 -4.28 10.83
N PHE A 106 5.26 -5.41 10.30
CA PHE A 106 3.91 -5.93 10.48
C PHE A 106 3.96 -7.31 11.15
N PRO A 107 2.94 -7.69 11.93
CA PRO A 107 2.84 -9.06 12.38
C PRO A 107 2.58 -9.98 11.19
N LYS A 108 3.28 -11.11 11.11
CA LYS A 108 2.95 -12.13 10.10
C LYS A 108 1.59 -12.73 10.43
N ARG A 109 0.68 -12.64 9.48
CA ARG A 109 -0.61 -13.31 9.53
C ARG A 109 -0.72 -14.32 8.41
N SER A 110 -1.01 -15.57 8.75
CA SER A 110 -1.28 -16.61 7.77
C SER A 110 -2.67 -16.38 7.15
N GLY A 111 -2.80 -16.71 5.88
CA GLY A 111 -4.05 -16.64 5.14
C GLY A 111 -3.82 -17.19 3.74
N ARG A 112 -4.89 -17.56 3.05
CA ARG A 112 -4.85 -17.89 1.63
C ARG A 112 -5.44 -16.73 0.86
N ALA A 113 -5.02 -16.53 -0.39
CA ALA A 113 -5.72 -15.62 -1.28
C ALA A 113 -7.20 -16.05 -1.36
N ALA A 114 -8.10 -15.08 -1.36
CA ALA A 114 -9.54 -15.36 -1.48
C ALA A 114 -9.82 -15.96 -2.87
N ASP A 115 -10.18 -17.24 -2.92
CA ASP A 115 -10.23 -18.04 -4.14
C ASP A 115 -11.64 -18.25 -4.68
N SER A 116 -12.66 -17.88 -3.88
CA SER A 116 -14.06 -18.05 -4.24
C SER A 116 -14.58 -16.87 -5.07
N GLU A 117 -15.39 -17.17 -6.09
CA GLU A 117 -16.15 -16.20 -6.88
C GLU A 117 -17.66 -16.32 -6.59
N SER A 118 -18.03 -16.71 -5.38
CA SER A 118 -19.44 -16.82 -5.00
C SER A 118 -20.06 -15.46 -4.67
N ASP A 119 -21.37 -15.34 -4.87
CA ASP A 119 -22.13 -14.14 -4.48
C ASP A 119 -21.96 -13.81 -3.01
N GLU A 120 -21.87 -14.84 -2.15
CA GLU A 120 -21.62 -14.66 -0.71
C GLU A 120 -20.25 -14.00 -0.45
N MET A 121 -19.20 -14.42 -1.18
CA MET A 121 -17.88 -13.82 -1.07
C MET A 121 -17.92 -12.36 -1.50
N PHE A 122 -18.58 -12.02 -2.59
CA PHE A 122 -18.73 -10.63 -3.04
C PHE A 122 -19.52 -9.78 -2.06
N GLN A 123 -20.56 -10.32 -1.43
CA GLN A 123 -21.31 -9.60 -0.38
C GLN A 123 -20.45 -9.34 0.85
N ARG A 124 -19.68 -10.33 1.30
CA ARG A 124 -18.73 -10.17 2.43
C ARG A 124 -17.66 -9.14 2.12
N LEU A 125 -17.09 -9.19 0.93
CA LEU A 125 -16.07 -8.21 0.49
C LEU A 125 -16.67 -6.81 0.37
N GLY A 126 -17.84 -6.66 -0.23
CA GLY A 126 -18.53 -5.38 -0.34
C GLY A 126 -18.86 -4.77 1.03
N SER A 127 -19.31 -5.59 1.99
CA SER A 127 -19.54 -5.16 3.37
C SER A 127 -18.24 -4.70 4.02
N LEU A 128 -17.13 -5.41 3.84
CA LEU A 128 -15.83 -5.07 4.40
C LEU A 128 -15.30 -3.75 3.79
N LEU A 129 -15.39 -3.59 2.47
CA LEU A 129 -15.01 -2.34 1.80
C LEU A 129 -15.87 -1.15 2.25
N GLY A 130 -17.17 -1.35 2.44
CA GLY A 130 -18.06 -0.32 2.97
C GLY A 130 -17.64 0.16 4.37
N ARG A 131 -17.20 -0.75 5.24
CA ARG A 131 -16.65 -0.40 6.55
C ARG A 131 -15.33 0.36 6.43
N ILE A 132 -14.43 -0.05 5.52
CA ILE A 132 -13.17 0.67 5.24
C ILE A 132 -13.47 2.09 4.74
N HIS A 133 -14.44 2.28 3.85
CA HIS A 133 -14.85 3.60 3.38
C HIS A 133 -15.42 4.46 4.51
N THR A 134 -16.17 3.87 5.45
CA THR A 134 -16.64 4.57 6.65
C THR A 134 -15.47 5.05 7.54
N ALA A 135 -14.47 4.21 7.75
CA ALA A 135 -13.22 4.62 8.42
C ALA A 135 -12.48 5.69 7.60
N GLY A 136 -12.46 5.54 6.27
CA GLY A 136 -11.85 6.48 5.33
C GLY A 136 -12.42 7.89 5.42
N ALA A 137 -13.72 8.02 5.65
CA ALA A 137 -14.42 9.30 5.78
C ALA A 137 -14.08 10.08 7.07
N LYS A 138 -13.54 9.41 8.10
CA LYS A 138 -13.22 10.06 9.39
C LYS A 138 -12.19 11.18 9.28
N ARG A 139 -11.23 11.07 8.37
CA ARG A 139 -10.10 12.01 8.22
C ARG A 139 -9.74 12.23 6.76
N LYS A 140 -9.16 13.38 6.47
CA LYS A 140 -8.57 13.66 5.15
C LYS A 140 -7.13 13.14 5.08
N ALA A 141 -6.68 12.72 3.89
CA ALA A 141 -5.28 12.46 3.58
C ALA A 141 -4.78 13.56 2.63
N ASN A 142 -3.90 14.43 3.13
CA ASN A 142 -3.46 15.62 2.39
C ASN A 142 -2.17 15.40 1.61
N LYS A 143 -1.46 14.30 1.89
CA LYS A 143 -0.18 13.94 1.27
C LYS A 143 -0.30 12.79 0.28
N ARG A 144 -1.49 12.21 0.18
CA ARG A 144 -1.79 11.12 -0.77
C ARG A 144 -2.35 11.68 -2.08
N ILE A 145 -2.27 10.88 -3.12
CA ILE A 145 -2.79 11.25 -4.44
C ILE A 145 -4.32 11.24 -4.39
N GLN A 146 -4.91 12.35 -4.79
CA GLN A 146 -6.35 12.38 -4.99
C GLN A 146 -6.69 11.64 -6.29
N CYS A 147 -7.54 10.63 -6.21
CA CYS A 147 -8.04 9.87 -7.35
C CYS A 147 -9.10 10.68 -8.11
N HIS A 148 -8.70 11.86 -8.59
CA HIS A 148 -9.54 12.77 -9.36
C HIS A 148 -8.94 12.96 -10.76
N PRO A 149 -9.73 12.98 -11.86
CA PRO A 149 -9.22 13.04 -13.22
C PRO A 149 -8.21 14.16 -13.47
N THR A 150 -8.46 15.36 -12.94
CA THR A 150 -7.57 16.52 -13.11
C THR A 150 -6.29 16.44 -12.27
N HIS A 151 -6.28 15.68 -11.16
CA HIS A 151 -5.10 15.56 -10.27
C HIS A 151 -4.25 14.35 -10.61
N SER A 152 -4.85 13.15 -10.72
CA SER A 152 -4.11 11.92 -10.99
C SER A 152 -3.98 11.66 -12.49
N THR A 153 -5.08 11.44 -13.20
CA THR A 153 -5.07 11.00 -14.60
C THR A 153 -4.39 12.01 -15.52
N ALA A 154 -4.74 13.30 -15.40
CA ALA A 154 -4.12 14.36 -16.21
C ALA A 154 -2.61 14.47 -15.99
N ARG A 155 -2.14 14.25 -14.74
CA ARG A 155 -0.72 14.22 -14.41
C ARG A 155 -0.01 13.02 -15.07
N PHE A 156 -0.63 11.84 -15.02
CA PHE A 156 -0.05 10.64 -15.63
C PHE A 156 -0.02 10.74 -17.16
N VAL A 157 -1.08 11.26 -17.79
CA VAL A 157 -1.10 11.53 -19.25
C VAL A 157 0.05 12.46 -19.64
N ARG A 158 0.23 13.55 -18.90
CA ARG A 158 1.33 14.49 -19.14
C ARG A 158 2.69 13.81 -18.97
N HIS A 159 2.88 13.04 -17.89
CA HIS A 159 4.11 12.31 -17.65
C HIS A 159 4.45 11.33 -18.79
N LEU A 160 3.46 10.63 -19.34
CA LEU A 160 3.66 9.71 -20.46
C LEU A 160 4.06 10.45 -21.75
N LEU A 161 3.46 11.60 -22.02
CA LEU A 161 3.78 12.42 -23.18
C LEU A 161 5.17 13.07 -23.04
N ASP A 162 5.42 13.76 -21.92
CA ASP A 162 6.68 14.50 -21.70
C ASP A 162 7.88 13.55 -21.56
N GLY A 163 7.64 12.36 -21.01
CA GLY A 163 8.66 11.31 -20.86
C GLY A 163 8.97 10.52 -22.12
N GLY A 164 8.29 10.80 -23.25
CA GLY A 164 8.49 10.08 -24.52
C GLY A 164 8.04 8.62 -24.49
N PHE A 165 7.17 8.23 -23.54
CA PHE A 165 6.64 6.86 -23.42
C PHE A 165 5.56 6.55 -24.47
N VAL A 166 5.01 7.59 -25.10
CA VAL A 166 4.08 7.46 -26.23
C VAL A 166 4.85 7.65 -27.53
N ALA A 167 4.68 6.70 -28.46
CA ALA A 167 5.36 6.79 -29.77
C ALA A 167 4.99 8.10 -30.48
N PRO A 168 5.95 8.80 -31.10
CA PRO A 168 5.69 10.09 -31.74
C PRO A 168 4.53 10.06 -32.75
N ALA A 169 4.40 9.01 -33.52
CA ALA A 169 3.31 8.83 -34.49
C ALA A 169 1.91 8.73 -33.87
N SER A 170 1.82 8.41 -32.55
CA SER A 170 0.56 8.25 -31.81
C SER A 170 0.32 9.37 -30.82
N ALA A 171 1.26 10.29 -30.62
CA ALA A 171 1.21 11.27 -29.55
C ALA A 171 0.01 12.22 -29.66
N ASP A 172 -0.30 12.72 -30.87
CA ASP A 172 -1.42 13.63 -31.08
C ASP A 172 -2.77 12.93 -30.85
N ALA A 173 -2.93 11.72 -31.41
CA ALA A 173 -4.14 10.92 -31.18
C ALA A 173 -4.34 10.56 -29.71
N PHE A 174 -3.25 10.18 -29.01
CA PHE A 174 -3.28 9.89 -27.58
C PHE A 174 -3.69 11.12 -26.76
N LYS A 175 -3.14 12.30 -27.07
CA LYS A 175 -3.49 13.57 -26.42
C LYS A 175 -4.95 13.96 -26.66
N GLU A 176 -5.44 13.82 -27.89
CA GLU A 176 -6.83 14.12 -28.25
C GLU A 176 -7.80 13.21 -27.49
N VAL A 177 -7.61 11.88 -27.58
CA VAL A 177 -8.47 10.89 -26.93
C VAL A 177 -8.46 11.04 -25.42
N THR A 178 -7.29 11.18 -24.80
CA THR A 178 -7.18 11.35 -23.34
C THR A 178 -7.78 12.70 -22.89
N GLY A 179 -7.62 13.76 -23.68
CA GLY A 179 -8.23 15.06 -23.43
C GLY A 179 -9.77 14.99 -23.46
N GLU A 180 -10.33 14.28 -24.44
CA GLU A 180 -11.79 14.08 -24.52
C GLU A 180 -12.32 13.21 -23.37
N ILE A 181 -11.59 12.14 -22.98
CA ILE A 181 -11.94 11.32 -21.81
C ILE A 181 -11.97 12.19 -20.56
N LEU A 182 -10.90 12.95 -20.30
CA LEU A 182 -10.81 13.82 -19.13
C LEU A 182 -11.95 14.84 -19.10
N ARG A 183 -12.28 15.46 -20.22
CA ARG A 183 -13.39 16.41 -20.33
C ARG A 183 -14.73 15.79 -19.97
N ARG A 184 -14.97 14.54 -20.37
CA ARG A 184 -16.22 13.83 -20.10
C ARG A 184 -16.34 13.32 -18.66
N ILE A 185 -15.25 12.80 -18.10
CA ILE A 185 -15.31 12.17 -16.77
C ILE A 185 -15.16 13.17 -15.62
N THR A 186 -14.43 14.29 -15.80
CA THR A 186 -14.19 15.25 -14.72
C THR A 186 -15.46 15.71 -14.01
N PRO A 187 -16.55 16.10 -14.72
CA PRO A 187 -17.78 16.53 -14.04
C PRO A 187 -18.42 15.46 -13.15
N LEU A 188 -18.14 14.17 -13.39
CA LEU A 188 -18.65 13.08 -12.56
C LEU A 188 -17.95 13.02 -11.19
N PHE A 189 -16.74 13.55 -11.09
CA PHE A 189 -15.94 13.58 -9.87
C PHE A 189 -16.05 14.89 -9.09
N ASP A 190 -16.43 16.00 -9.75
CA ASP A 190 -16.52 17.33 -9.11
C ASP A 190 -17.49 17.36 -7.92
N GLN A 191 -18.51 16.49 -7.93
CA GLN A 191 -19.50 16.37 -6.86
C GLN A 191 -19.18 15.26 -5.85
N ALA A 192 -18.12 14.47 -6.07
CA ALA A 192 -17.80 13.37 -5.21
C ALA A 192 -17.11 13.83 -3.92
N GLU A 193 -17.59 13.38 -2.78
CA GLU A 193 -16.88 13.56 -1.53
C GLU A 193 -15.62 12.69 -1.53
N MET A 194 -14.46 13.31 -1.34
CA MET A 194 -13.18 12.62 -1.29
C MET A 194 -12.97 12.03 0.10
N ILE A 195 -12.86 10.71 0.15
CA ILE A 195 -12.52 9.92 1.34
C ILE A 195 -11.25 9.12 1.09
N ARG A 196 -10.62 8.59 2.15
CA ARG A 196 -9.54 7.61 1.99
C ARG A 196 -10.15 6.27 1.56
N ILE A 197 -9.54 5.65 0.57
CA ILE A 197 -9.93 4.32 0.06
C ILE A 197 -8.69 3.43 0.04
N HIS A 198 -8.85 2.13 -0.15
CA HIS A 198 -7.72 1.21 -0.28
C HIS A 198 -6.84 1.51 -1.52
N GLY A 199 -7.46 1.90 -2.62
CA GLY A 199 -6.77 2.26 -3.87
C GLY A 199 -6.38 1.10 -4.78
N ASP A 200 -6.05 -0.08 -4.22
CA ASP A 200 -5.62 -1.26 -4.98
C ASP A 200 -6.20 -2.58 -4.42
N CYS A 201 -7.52 -2.63 -4.22
CA CYS A 201 -8.19 -3.80 -3.64
C CYS A 201 -8.43 -4.90 -4.68
N HIS A 202 -7.39 -5.66 -4.99
CA HIS A 202 -7.47 -6.86 -5.82
C HIS A 202 -7.32 -8.15 -4.99
N ARG A 203 -7.54 -9.32 -5.60
CA ARG A 203 -7.51 -10.63 -4.90
C ARG A 203 -6.22 -10.90 -4.12
N GLY A 204 -5.08 -10.48 -4.64
CA GLY A 204 -3.78 -10.66 -3.97
C GLY A 204 -3.67 -9.90 -2.64
N ASN A 205 -4.49 -8.87 -2.46
CA ASN A 205 -4.55 -8.06 -1.25
C ASN A 205 -5.70 -8.45 -0.32
N ILE A 206 -6.36 -9.59 -0.58
CA ILE A 206 -7.44 -10.13 0.24
C ILE A 206 -7.00 -11.50 0.76
N LEU A 207 -6.84 -11.62 2.07
CA LEU A 207 -6.49 -12.87 2.73
C LEU A 207 -7.73 -13.47 3.38
N GLU A 208 -8.04 -14.72 3.05
CA GLU A 208 -9.03 -15.51 3.78
C GLU A 208 -8.35 -16.29 4.89
N ARG A 209 -8.79 -16.07 6.12
CA ARG A 209 -8.28 -16.72 7.32
C ARG A 209 -9.35 -17.61 7.93
N LYS A 210 -8.99 -18.89 8.11
CA LYS A 210 -9.92 -19.89 8.66
C LYS A 210 -10.41 -19.46 10.05
N GLY A 211 -11.72 -19.28 10.19
CA GLY A 211 -12.37 -18.88 11.44
C GLY A 211 -12.36 -17.39 11.74
N GLU A 212 -11.57 -16.57 11.00
CA GLU A 212 -11.46 -15.12 11.21
C GLU A 212 -12.04 -14.31 10.04
N GLY A 213 -12.27 -14.93 8.89
CA GLY A 213 -12.86 -14.29 7.72
C GLY A 213 -11.86 -13.59 6.82
N LEU A 214 -12.33 -12.57 6.10
CA LEU A 214 -11.52 -11.82 5.15
C LEU A 214 -10.72 -10.73 5.85
N HIS A 215 -9.44 -10.60 5.47
CA HIS A 215 -8.57 -9.50 5.87
C HIS A 215 -8.07 -8.79 4.62
N ILE A 216 -7.95 -7.47 4.68
CA ILE A 216 -7.39 -6.66 3.60
C ILE A 216 -6.01 -6.16 4.01
N ILE A 217 -5.05 -6.29 3.09
CA ILE A 217 -3.64 -5.90 3.27
C ILE A 217 -3.21 -4.95 2.17
N ASP A 218 -2.05 -4.32 2.36
CA ASP A 218 -1.37 -3.46 1.38
C ASP A 218 -2.15 -2.19 0.98
N PHE A 219 -2.24 -1.25 1.91
CA PHE A 219 -2.85 0.07 1.74
C PHE A 219 -1.91 1.10 1.08
N ASP A 220 -0.87 0.65 0.38
CA ASP A 220 0.18 1.52 -0.19
C ASP A 220 -0.36 2.53 -1.23
N ASP A 221 -1.49 2.26 -1.83
CA ASP A 221 -2.14 3.11 -2.84
C ASP A 221 -3.40 3.85 -2.32
N MET A 222 -3.60 3.89 -1.01
CA MET A 222 -4.73 4.56 -0.38
C MET A 222 -4.80 6.06 -0.72
#